data_0bcc6dcedce863c2ba3edc8ea3c71ce2
#
_entry.id   0bcc6dcedce863c2ba3edc8ea3c71ce2
#
_cell.length_a   1.000
_cell.length_b   1.000
_cell.length_c   1.000
_cell.angle_alpha   90.00
_cell.angle_beta   90.00
_cell.angle_gamma   90.00
#
_symmetry.space_group_name_H-M   'P 1'
#
loop_
_entity.id
_entity.type
_entity.pdbx_description
1 polymer ?
#
loop_
_entity_poly.entity_id
_entity_poly.type
_entity_poly.pdbx_seq_one_letter_code
_entity_poly.pdbx_strand_id
1 'polypeptide(L)'
;MASKVYFMNDRANSLQESTPFKAVKLLRDAGIKTLFKEGDTVGIKIHMGEYGNSLNLRPQWVGAIVEEVKKLGGNPVIVDCNTITFGDYTSRGIKADHLRAIARHGFTEEALGCPIWICDGDYGFDDVQVEIPHGVYMKHTFMGKKLLELDACIVVTHFKGHPMGVYGGALKNVGIGMGSKRGKISTHFLNHPVYGLQAMGPNQAAAQQLAQAPHPNLVDRAVEGCPFDAFEWKDGVFYFHNEKCGKCAGCFSSALFAGLLALKPEITATWAPTIADAASGYIHAIGKDKFLFVNYAMDISPWCDCVNFHDRPLVSNIGVFASKDPVAIDLACIEASEARAALPESKADEFGFGDPGTERFTNVSSVAKISQWAQCNAGEYNGIGSTEYVLVESEPAEETDFWFPPYTPDNVYGKVNKEALRSGNYEPGEYFYDLPRLSFAELHIKPKGKIDEISILDEE
;
A
#
# COMPACT_ATOMS: atom_id res chain seq x y z
N MET A 1 8.00 4.03 -28.09
CA MET A 1 7.29 2.74 -28.19
C MET A 1 6.37 2.66 -27.00
N ALA A 2 5.10 2.28 -27.19
CA ALA A 2 4.14 2.10 -26.11
C ALA A 2 4.63 1.09 -25.08
N SER A 3 4.41 1.36 -23.80
CA SER A 3 4.84 0.48 -22.71
C SER A 3 3.97 -0.78 -22.66
N LYS A 4 4.55 -1.91 -22.27
CA LYS A 4 3.78 -3.16 -22.10
C LYS A 4 3.33 -3.29 -20.65
N VAL A 5 2.04 -3.57 -20.48
CA VAL A 5 1.46 -3.95 -19.19
C VAL A 5 0.91 -5.37 -19.34
N TYR A 6 1.46 -6.30 -18.59
CA TYR A 6 1.02 -7.70 -18.56
C TYR A 6 -0.08 -7.85 -17.52
N PHE A 7 -1.10 -8.65 -17.84
CA PHE A 7 -2.30 -8.78 -17.02
C PHE A 7 -2.79 -10.22 -16.93
N MET A 8 -3.26 -10.61 -15.75
CA MET A 8 -4.08 -11.80 -15.51
C MET A 8 -5.25 -11.44 -14.59
N ASN A 9 -6.46 -11.89 -14.94
CA ASN A 9 -7.67 -11.62 -14.16
C ASN A 9 -7.65 -12.32 -12.78
N ASP A 10 -8.65 -12.06 -11.94
CA ASP A 10 -8.76 -12.58 -10.57
C ASP A 10 -9.27 -14.02 -10.44
N ARG A 11 -9.71 -14.64 -11.55
CA ARG A 11 -10.26 -16.01 -11.53
C ARG A 11 -9.16 -17.06 -11.46
N ALA A 12 -9.42 -18.14 -10.72
CA ALA A 12 -8.49 -19.25 -10.59
C ALA A 12 -9.25 -20.60 -10.59
N ASN A 13 -8.81 -21.53 -11.42
CA ASN A 13 -9.32 -22.91 -11.48
C ASN A 13 -8.20 -23.93 -11.20
N SER A 14 -6.98 -23.46 -11.04
CA SER A 14 -5.80 -24.28 -10.80
C SER A 14 -4.81 -23.56 -9.88
N LEU A 15 -3.79 -24.28 -9.39
CA LEU A 15 -2.72 -23.70 -8.59
C LEU A 15 -1.94 -22.62 -9.37
N GLN A 16 -1.70 -22.86 -10.67
CA GLN A 16 -0.99 -21.96 -11.57
C GLN A 16 -1.75 -20.64 -11.77
N GLU A 17 -3.06 -20.67 -11.63
CA GLU A 17 -3.93 -19.49 -11.71
C GLU A 17 -4.15 -18.82 -10.35
N SER A 18 -3.56 -19.33 -9.26
CA SER A 18 -3.69 -18.67 -7.96
C SER A 18 -2.98 -17.32 -7.95
N THR A 19 -3.50 -16.38 -7.17
CA THR A 19 -2.99 -15.00 -7.13
C THR A 19 -1.48 -14.87 -6.93
N PRO A 20 -0.82 -15.64 -6.03
CA PRO A 20 0.63 -15.60 -5.87
C PRO A 20 1.37 -15.99 -7.16
N PHE A 21 0.90 -17.01 -7.85
CA PHE A 21 1.59 -17.53 -9.04
C PHE A 21 1.36 -16.67 -10.26
N LYS A 22 0.20 -16.02 -10.38
CA LYS A 22 -0.02 -14.99 -11.41
C LYS A 22 1.01 -13.87 -11.33
N ALA A 23 1.30 -13.36 -10.14
CA ALA A 23 2.30 -12.32 -9.98
C ALA A 23 3.69 -12.77 -10.43
N VAL A 24 4.09 -14.00 -10.08
CA VAL A 24 5.38 -14.56 -10.53
C VAL A 24 5.40 -14.73 -12.05
N LYS A 25 4.32 -15.26 -12.65
CA LYS A 25 4.23 -15.43 -14.11
C LYS A 25 4.35 -14.07 -14.82
N LEU A 26 3.62 -13.06 -14.35
CA LEU A 26 3.65 -11.71 -14.92
C LEU A 26 5.01 -11.04 -14.76
N LEU A 27 5.70 -11.25 -13.64
CA LEU A 27 7.08 -10.78 -13.46
C LEU A 27 8.05 -11.43 -14.46
N ARG A 28 7.86 -12.72 -14.76
CA ARG A 28 8.65 -13.43 -15.77
C ARG A 28 8.39 -12.84 -17.16
N ASP A 29 7.14 -12.59 -17.50
CA ASP A 29 6.75 -11.97 -18.78
C ASP A 29 7.27 -10.53 -18.90
N ALA A 30 7.27 -9.79 -17.80
CA ALA A 30 7.82 -8.44 -17.71
C ALA A 30 9.36 -8.39 -17.68
N GLY A 31 10.03 -9.54 -17.51
CA GLY A 31 11.49 -9.64 -17.67
C GLY A 31 12.29 -9.64 -16.36
N ILE A 32 11.77 -10.22 -15.27
CA ILE A 32 12.49 -10.34 -13.98
C ILE A 32 13.86 -11.01 -14.13
N LYS A 33 14.01 -11.97 -15.06
CA LYS A 33 15.28 -12.68 -15.31
C LYS A 33 16.44 -11.78 -15.73
N THR A 34 16.15 -10.58 -16.21
CA THR A 34 17.16 -9.60 -16.65
C THR A 34 17.27 -8.39 -15.75
N LEU A 35 16.50 -8.38 -14.65
CA LEU A 35 16.45 -7.24 -13.73
C LEU A 35 17.69 -7.15 -12.83
N PHE A 36 18.23 -8.30 -12.44
CA PHE A 36 19.37 -8.42 -11.53
C PHE A 36 20.24 -9.62 -11.90
N LYS A 37 21.41 -9.75 -11.27
CA LYS A 37 22.36 -10.84 -11.40
C LYS A 37 22.38 -11.69 -10.14
N GLU A 38 22.99 -12.87 -10.23
CA GLU A 38 23.26 -13.72 -9.07
C GLU A 38 24.06 -12.95 -8.02
N GLY A 39 23.61 -13.01 -6.77
CA GLY A 39 24.20 -12.33 -5.62
C GLY A 39 23.72 -10.89 -5.40
N ASP A 40 23.02 -10.28 -6.34
CA ASP A 40 22.49 -8.92 -6.19
C ASP A 40 21.46 -8.83 -5.06
N THR A 41 21.43 -7.70 -4.35
CA THR A 41 20.42 -7.37 -3.35
C THR A 41 19.17 -6.82 -4.02
N VAL A 42 18.08 -7.59 -3.99
CA VAL A 42 16.82 -7.24 -4.64
C VAL A 42 15.81 -6.76 -3.62
N GLY A 43 15.51 -5.47 -3.63
CA GLY A 43 14.48 -4.89 -2.79
C GLY A 43 13.08 -5.26 -3.27
N ILE A 44 12.25 -5.80 -2.40
CA ILE A 44 10.82 -5.97 -2.66
C ILE A 44 10.10 -4.86 -1.88
N LYS A 45 9.76 -3.77 -2.58
CA LYS A 45 9.12 -2.61 -1.98
C LYS A 45 7.62 -2.83 -1.86
N ILE A 46 7.15 -2.84 -0.63
CA ILE A 46 5.73 -3.02 -0.32
C ILE A 46 5.25 -1.98 0.70
N HIS A 47 3.93 -1.87 0.83
CA HIS A 47 3.26 -1.24 1.96
C HIS A 47 2.57 -2.33 2.76
N MET A 48 2.98 -2.54 4.00
CA MET A 48 2.55 -3.66 4.83
C MET A 48 1.29 -3.38 5.67
N GLY A 49 0.65 -2.24 5.43
CA GLY A 49 -0.60 -1.82 6.09
C GLY A 49 -0.39 -1.12 7.43
N GLU A 50 -1.33 -0.25 7.81
CA GLU A 50 -1.46 0.32 9.14
C GLU A 50 -2.25 -0.65 10.02
N TYR A 51 -1.91 -0.76 11.31
CA TYR A 51 -2.62 -1.64 12.22
C TYR A 51 -4.12 -1.28 12.31
N GLY A 52 -4.98 -2.26 12.06
CA GLY A 52 -6.44 -2.08 11.94
C GLY A 52 -6.95 -2.11 10.50
N ASN A 53 -6.10 -1.89 9.50
CA ASN A 53 -6.44 -2.14 8.10
C ASN A 53 -6.24 -3.62 7.78
N SER A 54 -7.21 -4.28 7.15
CA SER A 54 -7.15 -5.71 6.82
C SER A 54 -7.28 -6.01 5.32
N LEU A 55 -7.25 -4.97 4.47
CA LEU A 55 -7.24 -5.13 3.00
C LEU A 55 -5.85 -4.93 2.38
N ASN A 56 -4.80 -4.75 3.20
CA ASN A 56 -3.43 -4.65 2.72
C ASN A 56 -2.98 -5.93 1.99
N LEU A 57 -1.82 -5.87 1.32
CA LEU A 57 -1.19 -7.03 0.67
C LEU A 57 -1.13 -8.23 1.63
N ARG A 58 -1.29 -9.42 1.08
CA ARG A 58 -1.18 -10.66 1.85
C ARG A 58 0.25 -11.18 1.82
N PRO A 59 0.84 -11.61 2.97
CA PRO A 59 2.20 -12.13 3.03
C PRO A 59 2.48 -13.25 2.03
N GLN A 60 1.54 -14.15 1.80
CA GLN A 60 1.66 -15.24 0.83
C GLN A 60 1.86 -14.77 -0.63
N TRP A 61 1.32 -13.59 -1.00
CA TRP A 61 1.52 -13.04 -2.34
C TRP A 61 2.95 -12.52 -2.52
N VAL A 62 3.46 -11.89 -1.46
CA VAL A 62 4.81 -11.37 -1.43
C VAL A 62 5.84 -12.49 -1.32
N GLY A 63 5.55 -13.52 -0.50
CA GLY A 63 6.41 -14.70 -0.33
C GLY A 63 6.69 -15.43 -1.64
N ALA A 64 5.70 -15.53 -2.55
CA ALA A 64 5.92 -16.11 -3.87
C ALA A 64 6.94 -15.36 -4.71
N ILE A 65 6.95 -14.02 -4.61
CA ILE A 65 7.93 -13.15 -5.30
C ILE A 65 9.31 -13.31 -4.65
N VAL A 66 9.38 -13.40 -3.31
CA VAL A 66 10.64 -13.68 -2.58
C VAL A 66 11.27 -14.97 -3.06
N GLU A 67 10.49 -16.05 -3.16
CA GLU A 67 11.00 -17.34 -3.62
C GLU A 67 11.45 -17.30 -5.10
N GLU A 68 10.77 -16.56 -5.95
CA GLU A 68 11.19 -16.39 -7.35
C GLU A 68 12.52 -15.64 -7.44
N VAL A 69 12.74 -14.60 -6.64
CA VAL A 69 14.02 -13.89 -6.58
C VAL A 69 15.15 -14.82 -6.14
N LYS A 70 14.93 -15.62 -5.07
CA LYS A 70 15.93 -16.62 -4.61
C LYS A 70 16.23 -17.67 -5.69
N LYS A 71 15.20 -18.19 -6.36
CA LYS A 71 15.35 -19.16 -7.44
C LYS A 71 16.19 -18.63 -8.59
N LEU A 72 16.14 -17.32 -8.84
CA LEU A 72 16.94 -16.64 -9.86
C LEU A 72 18.33 -16.20 -9.35
N GLY A 73 18.70 -16.57 -8.11
CA GLY A 73 20.01 -16.30 -7.52
C GLY A 73 20.15 -14.93 -6.85
N GLY A 74 19.07 -14.14 -6.74
CA GLY A 74 19.10 -12.86 -6.04
C GLY A 74 18.94 -13.02 -4.52
N ASN A 75 19.38 -12.01 -3.76
CA ASN A 75 19.18 -11.89 -2.32
C ASN A 75 17.98 -10.96 -2.04
N PRO A 76 16.77 -11.49 -1.82
CA PRO A 76 15.60 -10.65 -1.60
C PRO A 76 15.62 -10.01 -0.21
N VAL A 77 15.18 -8.76 -0.14
CA VAL A 77 14.90 -8.02 1.09
C VAL A 77 13.58 -7.29 0.97
N ILE A 78 12.73 -7.36 1.97
CA ILE A 78 11.52 -6.51 2.00
C ILE A 78 11.93 -5.13 2.45
N VAL A 79 11.46 -4.08 1.77
CA VAL A 79 11.83 -2.71 2.08
C VAL A 79 10.61 -1.81 2.22
N ASP A 80 10.62 -0.97 3.25
CA ASP A 80 9.70 0.15 3.46
C ASP A 80 10.39 1.26 4.29
N CYS A 81 9.75 2.40 4.45
CA CYS A 81 10.15 3.49 5.33
C CYS A 81 9.06 3.79 6.35
N ASN A 82 9.42 4.39 7.47
CA ASN A 82 8.46 4.82 8.49
C ASN A 82 7.42 5.77 7.90
N THR A 83 6.21 5.79 8.50
CA THR A 83 5.19 6.75 8.09
C THR A 83 5.55 8.17 8.54
N ILE A 84 4.83 9.15 7.99
CA ILE A 84 5.09 10.57 8.24
C ILE A 84 4.81 10.99 9.69
N THR A 85 3.83 10.36 10.34
CA THR A 85 3.34 10.76 11.67
C THR A 85 4.04 10.05 12.81
N PHE A 86 3.90 10.61 14.03
CA PHE A 86 4.24 9.99 15.31
C PHE A 86 3.00 9.90 16.19
N GLY A 87 3.04 9.08 17.24
CA GLY A 87 2.03 9.01 18.29
C GLY A 87 0.78 8.21 17.93
N ASP A 88 -0.33 8.54 18.56
CA ASP A 88 -1.54 7.71 18.65
C ASP A 88 -2.27 7.43 17.32
N TYR A 89 -1.93 8.14 16.25
CA TYR A 89 -2.57 8.01 14.94
C TYR A 89 -1.86 7.03 14.00
N THR A 90 -0.78 6.40 14.44
CA THR A 90 -0.02 5.47 13.60
C THR A 90 0.75 4.45 14.40
N SER A 91 0.79 3.23 13.90
CA SER A 91 1.61 2.15 14.43
C SER A 91 2.98 2.03 13.74
N ARG A 92 3.27 2.87 12.72
CA ARG A 92 4.47 2.79 11.88
C ARG A 92 5.34 4.05 11.94
N GLY A 93 5.20 4.84 13.02
CA GLY A 93 5.91 6.10 13.20
C GLY A 93 7.40 5.96 13.46
N ILE A 94 7.83 4.88 14.11
CA ILE A 94 9.21 4.51 14.38
C ILE A 94 9.43 3.04 14.02
N LYS A 95 10.66 2.65 13.71
CA LYS A 95 11.01 1.30 13.25
C LYS A 95 10.53 0.20 14.20
N ALA A 96 10.70 0.35 15.50
CA ALA A 96 10.29 -0.65 16.48
C ALA A 96 8.78 -0.91 16.46
N ASP A 97 7.97 0.14 16.36
CA ASP A 97 6.52 0.05 16.28
C ASP A 97 6.08 -0.45 14.89
N HIS A 98 6.77 -0.01 13.84
CA HIS A 98 6.53 -0.45 12.48
C HIS A 98 6.70 -1.97 12.36
N LEU A 99 7.82 -2.52 12.84
CA LEU A 99 8.06 -3.96 12.83
C LEU A 99 7.02 -4.73 13.66
N ARG A 100 6.59 -4.19 14.81
CA ARG A 100 5.50 -4.81 15.60
C ARG A 100 4.15 -4.80 14.88
N ALA A 101 3.82 -3.72 14.20
CA ALA A 101 2.57 -3.58 13.46
C ALA A 101 2.49 -4.57 12.31
N ILE A 102 3.54 -4.63 11.47
CA ILE A 102 3.57 -5.52 10.31
C ILE A 102 3.61 -7.00 10.69
N ALA A 103 4.27 -7.35 11.81
CA ALA A 103 4.24 -8.72 12.32
C ALA A 103 2.83 -9.20 12.65
N ARG A 104 1.94 -8.29 13.13
CA ARG A 104 0.52 -8.60 13.36
C ARG A 104 -0.27 -8.81 12.07
N HIS A 105 0.21 -8.31 10.94
CA HIS A 105 -0.32 -8.60 9.61
C HIS A 105 0.30 -9.86 8.98
N GLY A 106 1.19 -10.55 9.69
CA GLY A 106 1.87 -11.75 9.23
C GLY A 106 3.13 -11.49 8.40
N PHE A 107 3.59 -10.24 8.32
CA PHE A 107 4.88 -9.91 7.70
C PHE A 107 6.01 -10.06 8.72
N THR A 108 6.63 -11.23 8.75
CA THR A 108 7.84 -11.50 9.54
C THR A 108 8.93 -12.09 8.64
N GLU A 109 10.17 -12.01 9.08
CA GLU A 109 11.31 -12.58 8.33
C GLU A 109 11.17 -14.10 8.16
N GLU A 110 10.60 -14.77 9.17
CA GLU A 110 10.32 -16.21 9.11
C GLU A 110 9.23 -16.55 8.08
N ALA A 111 8.13 -15.78 8.08
CA ALA A 111 7.01 -16.03 7.16
C ALA A 111 7.36 -15.74 5.71
N LEU A 112 8.23 -14.75 5.48
CA LEU A 112 8.66 -14.33 4.15
C LEU A 112 9.95 -15.00 3.69
N GLY A 113 10.72 -15.55 4.64
CA GLY A 113 12.01 -16.19 4.35
C GLY A 113 13.11 -15.22 3.91
N CYS A 114 13.01 -13.94 4.20
CA CYS A 114 14.01 -12.92 3.87
C CYS A 114 13.99 -11.78 4.89
N PRO A 115 15.08 -10.98 4.98
CA PRO A 115 15.15 -9.83 5.88
C PRO A 115 14.10 -8.74 5.56
N ILE A 116 13.72 -7.97 6.59
CA ILE A 116 12.85 -6.79 6.47
C ILE A 116 13.63 -5.54 6.87
N TRP A 117 13.78 -4.58 5.96
CA TRP A 117 14.48 -3.33 6.18
C TRP A 117 13.51 -2.14 6.27
N ILE A 118 13.55 -1.41 7.39
CA ILE A 118 12.98 -0.07 7.49
C ILE A 118 14.11 0.90 7.14
N CYS A 119 14.04 1.48 5.93
CA CYS A 119 15.19 2.02 5.22
C CYS A 119 15.57 3.46 5.61
N ASP A 120 14.75 4.13 6.40
CA ASP A 120 14.96 5.50 6.90
C ASP A 120 15.35 5.55 8.38
N GLY A 121 15.89 4.44 8.92
CA GLY A 121 16.39 4.32 10.28
C GLY A 121 15.30 4.23 11.34
N ASP A 122 15.71 4.34 12.60
CA ASP A 122 14.82 4.08 13.74
C ASP A 122 13.69 5.09 13.84
N TYR A 123 13.95 6.36 13.52
CA TYR A 123 13.00 7.46 13.67
C TYR A 123 12.55 8.10 12.33
N GLY A 124 13.00 7.56 11.19
CA GLY A 124 12.59 8.04 9.88
C GLY A 124 13.40 9.21 9.32
N PHE A 125 14.61 9.45 9.82
CA PHE A 125 15.48 10.57 9.42
C PHE A 125 16.86 10.14 8.90
N ASP A 126 17.14 8.84 8.81
CA ASP A 126 18.34 8.35 8.12
C ASP A 126 18.06 8.36 6.63
N ASP A 127 18.36 9.50 6.02
CA ASP A 127 17.99 9.79 4.64
C ASP A 127 19.12 10.46 3.85
N VAL A 128 18.90 10.51 2.55
CA VAL A 128 19.74 11.19 1.58
C VAL A 128 18.88 12.10 0.70
N GLN A 129 19.37 13.31 0.44
CA GLN A 129 18.77 14.18 -0.56
C GLN A 129 19.03 13.62 -1.95
N VAL A 130 17.98 13.54 -2.77
CA VAL A 130 18.06 13.13 -4.18
C VAL A 130 17.44 14.20 -5.07
N GLU A 131 18.05 14.41 -6.24
CA GLU A 131 17.56 15.35 -7.23
C GLU A 131 16.39 14.79 -8.01
N ILE A 132 15.50 15.68 -8.45
CA ILE A 132 14.37 15.39 -9.33
C ILE A 132 14.63 16.12 -10.66
N PRO A 133 15.09 15.42 -11.71
CA PRO A 133 15.60 16.06 -12.94
C PRO A 133 14.54 16.91 -13.65
N HIS A 134 13.28 16.47 -13.68
CA HIS A 134 12.18 17.09 -14.42
C HIS A 134 10.89 17.16 -13.61
N GLY A 135 10.98 17.55 -12.32
CA GLY A 135 9.79 17.65 -11.47
C GLY A 135 8.83 18.75 -11.91
N VAL A 136 7.53 18.51 -11.76
CA VAL A 136 6.48 19.49 -12.01
C VAL A 136 6.57 20.62 -10.97
N TYR A 137 6.79 20.26 -9.71
CA TYR A 137 6.85 21.19 -8.57
C TYR A 137 8.14 21.08 -7.76
N MET A 138 8.76 19.92 -7.73
CA MET A 138 9.89 19.63 -6.82
C MET A 138 11.19 19.51 -7.61
N LYS A 139 12.28 20.02 -7.04
CA LYS A 139 13.65 19.89 -7.59
C LYS A 139 14.47 18.82 -6.86
N HIS A 140 14.12 18.51 -5.64
CA HIS A 140 14.76 17.48 -4.81
C HIS A 140 13.79 16.95 -3.77
N THR A 141 14.12 15.80 -3.21
CA THR A 141 13.38 15.16 -2.11
C THR A 141 14.37 14.39 -1.23
N PHE A 142 13.87 13.67 -0.20
CA PHE A 142 14.69 12.90 0.73
C PHE A 142 14.25 11.44 0.76
N MET A 143 15.14 10.55 0.36
CA MET A 143 14.93 9.11 0.28
C MET A 143 15.53 8.41 1.51
N GLY A 144 14.90 7.33 1.99
CA GLY A 144 15.52 6.47 3.00
C GLY A 144 16.89 5.97 2.54
N LYS A 145 17.94 6.26 3.32
CA LYS A 145 19.35 6.09 2.88
C LYS A 145 19.67 4.64 2.53
N LYS A 146 19.11 3.68 3.28
CA LYS A 146 19.40 2.26 3.07
C LYS A 146 18.88 1.72 1.72
N LEU A 147 17.96 2.41 1.04
CA LEU A 147 17.52 2.06 -0.30
C LEU A 147 18.60 2.17 -1.37
N LEU A 148 19.68 2.92 -1.12
CA LEU A 148 20.83 3.00 -2.03
C LEU A 148 21.69 1.71 -2.06
N GLU A 149 21.46 0.79 -1.12
CA GLU A 149 22.13 -0.50 -1.07
C GLU A 149 21.51 -1.54 -2.02
N LEU A 150 20.40 -1.19 -2.69
CA LEU A 150 19.69 -2.08 -3.60
C LEU A 150 20.32 -2.08 -5.00
N ASP A 151 20.55 -3.27 -5.54
CA ASP A 151 20.94 -3.48 -6.93
C ASP A 151 19.77 -3.46 -7.89
N ALA A 152 18.60 -3.93 -7.43
CA ALA A 152 17.32 -3.91 -8.14
C ALA A 152 16.14 -3.77 -7.19
N CYS A 153 14.97 -3.38 -7.72
CA CYS A 153 13.77 -3.19 -6.93
C CYS A 153 12.52 -3.72 -7.65
N ILE A 154 11.77 -4.59 -6.98
CA ILE A 154 10.43 -5.01 -7.40
C ILE A 154 9.43 -4.29 -6.51
N VAL A 155 8.63 -3.40 -7.09
CA VAL A 155 7.62 -2.62 -6.38
C VAL A 155 6.30 -3.37 -6.42
N VAL A 156 5.85 -3.89 -5.30
CA VAL A 156 4.62 -4.68 -5.17
C VAL A 156 3.56 -3.86 -4.46
N THR A 157 2.48 -3.60 -5.15
CA THR A 157 1.49 -2.61 -4.73
C THR A 157 0.08 -3.22 -4.62
N HIS A 158 -0.60 -2.98 -3.53
CA HIS A 158 -2.05 -3.03 -3.46
C HIS A 158 -2.60 -1.75 -4.12
N PHE A 159 -3.32 -1.88 -5.23
CA PHE A 159 -3.93 -0.75 -5.93
C PHE A 159 -5.27 -0.39 -5.28
N LYS A 160 -5.47 0.89 -4.91
CA LYS A 160 -6.65 1.36 -4.15
C LYS A 160 -6.80 2.88 -4.21
N GLY A 161 -7.89 3.41 -3.67
CA GLY A 161 -8.09 4.85 -3.47
C GLY A 161 -7.14 5.45 -2.43
N HIS A 162 -7.01 6.79 -2.44
CA HIS A 162 -6.24 7.54 -1.46
C HIS A 162 -6.79 8.97 -1.29
N PRO A 163 -6.97 9.45 -0.04
CA PRO A 163 -7.62 10.76 0.18
C PRO A 163 -6.82 11.95 -0.36
N MET A 164 -5.50 11.95 -0.22
CA MET A 164 -4.65 13.08 -0.65
C MET A 164 -4.06 12.84 -2.05
N GLY A 165 -3.58 11.65 -2.34
CA GLY A 165 -2.94 11.32 -3.62
C GLY A 165 -3.90 10.78 -4.68
N VAL A 166 -5.20 10.78 -4.44
CA VAL A 166 -6.26 10.29 -5.32
C VAL A 166 -6.34 8.75 -5.34
N TYR A 167 -5.25 8.09 -5.67
CA TYR A 167 -5.09 6.63 -5.60
C TYR A 167 -3.70 6.26 -5.06
N GLY A 168 -3.55 5.01 -4.64
CA GLY A 168 -2.29 4.40 -4.25
C GLY A 168 -1.94 3.27 -5.20
N GLY A 169 -1.10 3.56 -6.17
CA GLY A 169 -0.52 2.66 -7.15
C GLY A 169 0.99 2.56 -7.01
N ALA A 170 1.67 2.09 -8.07
CA ALA A 170 3.12 1.98 -8.16
C ALA A 170 3.81 3.34 -7.94
N LEU A 171 3.31 4.41 -8.57
CA LEU A 171 3.84 5.77 -8.40
C LEU A 171 3.84 6.20 -6.94
N LYS A 172 2.72 6.00 -6.22
CA LYS A 172 2.65 6.34 -4.80
C LYS A 172 3.50 5.41 -3.91
N ASN A 173 3.53 4.11 -4.21
CA ASN A 173 4.34 3.17 -3.43
C ASN A 173 5.83 3.52 -3.47
N VAL A 174 6.31 4.05 -4.60
CA VAL A 174 7.66 4.63 -4.71
C VAL A 174 7.69 6.02 -4.08
N GLY A 175 6.91 6.98 -4.59
CA GLY A 175 7.02 8.41 -4.28
C GLY A 175 6.77 8.78 -2.82
N ILE A 176 5.92 8.04 -2.12
CA ILE A 176 5.72 8.17 -0.68
C ILE A 176 6.47 7.09 0.08
N GLY A 177 6.39 5.84 -0.39
CA GLY A 177 6.89 4.70 0.37
C GLY A 177 8.41 4.66 0.52
N MET A 178 9.18 5.17 -0.44
CA MET A 178 10.65 5.25 -0.36
C MET A 178 11.16 6.52 0.31
N GLY A 179 10.30 7.53 0.53
CA GLY A 179 10.68 8.76 1.22
C GLY A 179 10.89 8.56 2.71
N SER A 180 11.88 9.26 3.27
CA SER A 180 11.98 9.47 4.71
C SER A 180 10.82 10.37 5.22
N LYS A 181 10.75 10.63 6.52
CA LYS A 181 9.79 11.62 7.05
C LYS A 181 9.96 12.99 6.39
N ARG A 182 11.20 13.46 6.19
CA ARG A 182 11.48 14.73 5.48
C ARG A 182 11.01 14.68 4.02
N GLY A 183 11.23 13.56 3.33
CA GLY A 183 10.72 13.35 1.98
C GLY A 183 9.22 13.37 1.91
N LYS A 184 8.54 12.65 2.80
CA LYS A 184 7.08 12.64 2.89
C LYS A 184 6.49 14.03 3.21
N ILE A 185 7.12 14.75 4.15
CA ILE A 185 6.72 16.15 4.47
C ILE A 185 6.91 17.04 3.26
N SER A 186 8.04 16.94 2.56
CA SER A 186 8.31 17.73 1.36
C SER A 186 7.27 17.48 0.28
N THR A 187 6.90 16.23 0.05
CA THR A 187 5.90 15.83 -0.94
C THR A 187 4.51 16.34 -0.60
N HIS A 188 4.11 16.31 0.70
CA HIS A 188 2.76 16.68 1.09
C HIS A 188 2.58 18.19 1.31
N PHE A 189 3.61 18.92 1.82
CA PHE A 189 3.33 20.24 2.37
C PHE A 189 4.38 21.32 2.10
N LEU A 190 5.66 20.99 1.95
CA LEU A 190 6.70 21.95 2.27
C LEU A 190 7.67 22.31 1.14
N ASN A 191 7.55 21.69 -0.03
CA ASN A 191 8.40 22.01 -1.18
C ASN A 191 7.59 22.62 -2.34
N HIS A 192 6.49 23.25 -2.03
CA HIS A 192 5.74 23.97 -3.07
C HIS A 192 6.55 25.17 -3.58
N PRO A 193 6.69 25.36 -4.91
CA PRO A 193 7.54 26.41 -5.48
C PRO A 193 7.08 27.83 -5.10
N VAL A 194 5.78 28.02 -4.86
CA VAL A 194 5.21 29.33 -4.50
C VAL A 194 5.12 29.52 -2.99
N TYR A 195 4.73 28.48 -2.26
CA TYR A 195 4.39 28.62 -0.84
C TYR A 195 5.49 28.11 0.09
N GLY A 196 6.27 27.10 -0.29
CA GLY A 196 7.27 26.49 0.59
C GLY A 196 6.69 26.11 1.95
N LEU A 197 7.38 26.48 3.04
CA LEU A 197 6.88 26.28 4.40
C LEU A 197 5.61 27.09 4.71
N GLN A 198 5.31 28.13 3.93
CA GLN A 198 4.08 28.94 4.05
C GLN A 198 2.82 28.24 3.52
N ALA A 199 2.95 27.01 3.03
CA ALA A 199 1.82 26.17 2.63
C ALA A 199 0.84 25.92 3.79
N MET A 200 1.35 25.95 5.02
CA MET A 200 0.55 25.90 6.24
C MET A 200 0.59 27.24 6.94
N GLY A 201 -0.53 27.61 7.53
CA GLY A 201 -0.64 28.80 8.36
C GLY A 201 -1.41 28.50 9.64
N PRO A 202 -1.25 29.34 10.69
CA PRO A 202 -1.98 29.20 11.92
C PRO A 202 -3.49 29.45 11.72
N ASN A 203 -4.32 28.56 12.27
CA ASN A 203 -5.77 28.74 12.34
C ASN A 203 -6.13 29.39 13.66
N GLN A 204 -6.28 30.71 13.67
CA GLN A 204 -6.51 31.48 14.88
C GLN A 204 -7.84 31.13 15.56
N ALA A 205 -8.91 30.88 14.81
CA ALA A 205 -10.21 30.53 15.40
C ALA A 205 -10.15 29.20 16.16
N ALA A 206 -9.53 28.19 15.57
CA ALA A 206 -9.33 26.90 16.23
C ALA A 206 -8.39 27.03 17.44
N ALA A 207 -7.31 27.80 17.33
CA ALA A 207 -6.38 28.03 18.42
C ALA A 207 -7.05 28.70 19.62
N GLN A 208 -7.84 29.73 19.42
CA GLN A 208 -8.59 30.42 20.48
C GLN A 208 -9.62 29.48 21.16
N GLN A 209 -10.31 28.66 20.38
CA GLN A 209 -11.28 27.69 20.92
C GLN A 209 -10.56 26.61 21.76
N LEU A 210 -9.47 26.04 21.27
CA LEU A 210 -8.74 24.97 21.91
C LEU A 210 -7.94 25.43 23.13
N ALA A 211 -7.50 26.69 23.16
CA ALA A 211 -6.84 27.29 24.30
C ALA A 211 -7.74 27.45 25.53
N GLN A 212 -9.07 27.43 25.35
CA GLN A 212 -10.04 27.48 26.46
C GLN A 212 -10.28 26.13 27.15
N ALA A 213 -9.76 25.03 26.57
CA ALA A 213 -9.88 23.71 27.17
C ALA A 213 -8.99 23.58 28.44
N PRO A 214 -9.27 22.62 29.37
CA PRO A 214 -8.42 22.36 30.51
C PRO A 214 -6.96 22.06 30.12
N HIS A 215 -6.01 22.52 30.92
CA HIS A 215 -4.58 22.27 30.69
C HIS A 215 -4.16 20.84 31.01
N PRO A 216 -3.19 20.25 30.24
CA PRO A 216 -2.61 20.82 29.01
C PRO A 216 -3.60 20.69 27.84
N ASN A 217 -3.92 21.81 27.21
CA ASN A 217 -4.74 21.82 26.01
C ASN A 217 -3.89 21.53 24.75
N LEU A 218 -4.54 21.45 23.57
CA LEU A 218 -3.84 21.14 22.32
C LEU A 218 -2.90 22.24 21.85
N VAL A 219 -3.16 23.50 22.23
CA VAL A 219 -2.27 24.64 21.94
C VAL A 219 -0.97 24.49 22.73
N ASP A 220 -1.07 24.24 24.06
CA ASP A 220 0.09 24.02 24.91
C ASP A 220 0.91 22.82 24.42
N ARG A 221 0.25 21.69 24.09
CA ARG A 221 0.92 20.51 23.52
C ARG A 221 1.64 20.78 22.22
N ALA A 222 1.09 21.63 21.36
CA ALA A 222 1.73 22.01 20.11
C ALA A 222 2.98 22.85 20.37
N VAL A 223 2.89 23.84 21.28
CA VAL A 223 3.99 24.73 21.62
C VAL A 223 5.10 23.96 22.33
N GLU A 224 4.78 23.26 23.42
CA GLU A 224 5.76 22.53 24.23
C GLU A 224 6.36 21.31 23.51
N GLY A 225 5.57 20.67 22.64
CA GLY A 225 5.98 19.48 21.89
C GLY A 225 6.82 19.78 20.64
N CYS A 226 7.04 21.04 20.28
CA CYS A 226 7.84 21.38 19.10
C CYS A 226 9.34 21.45 19.45
N PRO A 227 10.19 20.50 18.98
CA PRO A 227 11.62 20.48 19.33
C PRO A 227 12.43 21.62 18.71
N PHE A 228 11.80 22.47 17.89
CA PHE A 228 12.44 23.60 17.20
C PHE A 228 11.86 24.94 17.61
N ASP A 229 11.00 25.00 18.62
CA ASP A 229 10.32 26.20 19.08
C ASP A 229 9.65 26.97 17.93
N ALA A 230 9.06 26.23 16.97
CA ALA A 230 8.41 26.82 15.80
C ALA A 230 6.97 27.28 16.08
N PHE A 231 6.40 26.96 17.23
CA PHE A 231 5.08 27.45 17.67
C PHE A 231 5.21 28.35 18.89
N GLU A 232 4.36 29.37 18.93
CA GLU A 232 4.25 30.30 20.04
C GLU A 232 2.78 30.62 20.30
N TRP A 233 2.36 30.63 21.55
CA TRP A 233 1.07 31.16 22.00
C TRP A 233 1.31 32.42 22.81
N LYS A 234 0.93 33.59 22.28
CA LYS A 234 1.17 34.84 22.94
C LYS A 234 0.02 35.82 22.69
N ASP A 235 -0.45 36.48 23.74
CA ASP A 235 -1.51 37.48 23.69
C ASP A 235 -2.79 37.00 22.95
N GLY A 236 -3.14 35.72 23.11
CA GLY A 236 -4.30 35.12 22.46
C GLY A 236 -4.10 34.81 20.96
N VAL A 237 -2.87 34.87 20.46
CA VAL A 237 -2.51 34.61 19.08
C VAL A 237 -1.59 33.41 18.99
N PHE A 238 -1.88 32.48 18.07
CA PHE A 238 -1.05 31.32 17.76
C PHE A 238 -0.14 31.64 16.57
N TYR A 239 1.17 31.58 16.80
CA TYR A 239 2.18 31.85 15.78
C TYR A 239 2.80 30.54 15.29
N PHE A 240 3.12 30.49 14.00
CA PHE A 240 3.95 29.47 13.37
C PHE A 240 5.15 30.12 12.68
N HIS A 241 6.32 29.92 13.28
CA HIS A 241 7.62 30.43 12.82
C HIS A 241 8.22 29.46 11.80
N ASN A 242 7.88 29.62 10.52
CA ASN A 242 8.32 28.76 9.43
C ASN A 242 9.84 28.61 9.32
N GLU A 243 10.57 29.68 9.65
CA GLU A 243 12.02 29.73 9.61
C GLU A 243 12.70 28.83 10.65
N LYS A 244 12.00 28.53 11.74
CA LYS A 244 12.47 27.62 12.79
C LYS A 244 12.09 26.16 12.53
N CYS A 245 11.15 25.88 11.64
CA CYS A 245 10.61 24.55 11.42
C CYS A 245 11.63 23.57 10.87
N GLY A 246 11.97 22.52 11.64
CA GLY A 246 12.91 21.45 11.25
C GLY A 246 12.32 20.36 10.36
N LYS A 247 11.07 20.49 9.92
CA LYS A 247 10.37 19.52 9.05
C LYS A 247 10.33 18.08 9.60
N CYS A 248 10.15 17.94 10.92
CA CYS A 248 10.19 16.64 11.60
C CYS A 248 8.85 15.91 11.65
N ALA A 249 7.75 16.54 11.25
CA ALA A 249 6.37 16.02 11.34
C ALA A 249 5.84 15.75 12.77
N GLY A 250 6.57 16.12 13.83
CA GLY A 250 6.14 15.90 15.22
C GLY A 250 4.82 16.60 15.59
N CYS A 251 4.48 17.68 14.88
CA CYS A 251 3.25 18.44 15.11
C CYS A 251 2.00 17.88 14.39
N PHE A 252 2.07 16.78 13.66
CA PHE A 252 0.91 16.26 12.92
C PHE A 252 -0.28 15.99 13.83
N SER A 253 -0.06 15.32 14.95
CA SER A 253 -1.12 15.01 15.92
C SER A 253 -1.55 16.23 16.73
N SER A 254 -0.59 17.03 17.20
CA SER A 254 -0.86 18.13 18.14
C SER A 254 -1.27 19.44 17.47
N ALA A 255 -0.92 19.65 16.20
CA ALA A 255 -1.21 20.90 15.52
C ALA A 255 -2.04 20.73 14.23
N LEU A 256 -1.61 19.86 13.30
CA LEU A 256 -2.31 19.74 12.01
C LEU A 256 -3.65 19.03 12.14
N PHE A 257 -3.69 17.81 12.71
CA PHE A 257 -4.95 17.08 12.87
C PHE A 257 -5.89 17.71 13.92
N ALA A 258 -5.33 18.45 14.87
CA ALA A 258 -6.13 19.25 15.80
C ALA A 258 -6.73 20.51 15.15
N GLY A 259 -6.36 20.83 13.92
CA GLY A 259 -6.85 21.99 13.20
C GLY A 259 -6.18 23.32 13.59
N LEU A 260 -5.11 23.29 14.41
CA LEU A 260 -4.32 24.48 14.75
C LEU A 260 -3.55 25.06 13.55
N LEU A 261 -3.20 24.17 12.59
CA LEU A 261 -2.64 24.56 11.32
C LEU A 261 -3.66 24.30 10.20
N ALA A 262 -3.80 25.24 9.30
CA ALA A 262 -4.62 25.12 8.10
C ALA A 262 -3.73 25.10 6.85
N LEU A 263 -4.06 24.22 5.91
CA LEU A 263 -3.44 24.18 4.59
C LEU A 263 -4.09 25.23 3.69
N LYS A 264 -3.30 25.90 2.88
CA LYS A 264 -3.84 26.73 1.80
C LYS A 264 -4.45 25.82 0.73
N PRO A 265 -5.68 26.13 0.23
CA PRO A 265 -6.37 25.27 -0.74
C PRO A 265 -5.55 24.93 -1.99
N GLU A 266 -4.73 25.88 -2.45
CA GLU A 266 -3.89 25.72 -3.64
C GLU A 266 -2.83 24.61 -3.49
N ILE A 267 -2.44 24.29 -2.24
CA ILE A 267 -1.50 23.23 -1.94
C ILE A 267 -2.11 21.86 -2.18
N THR A 268 -3.37 21.68 -1.88
CA THR A 268 -4.04 20.38 -2.04
C THR A 268 -4.01 19.92 -3.49
N ALA A 269 -4.06 20.84 -4.45
CA ALA A 269 -3.98 20.54 -5.88
C ALA A 269 -2.62 19.96 -6.31
N THR A 270 -1.56 20.14 -5.51
CA THR A 270 -0.21 19.67 -5.84
C THR A 270 0.08 18.25 -5.35
N TRP A 271 -0.74 17.67 -4.47
CA TRP A 271 -0.42 16.40 -3.82
C TRP A 271 -0.21 15.22 -4.77
N ALA A 272 -1.01 15.11 -5.81
CA ALA A 272 -0.87 14.02 -6.77
C ALA A 272 0.37 14.18 -7.67
N PRO A 273 0.63 15.35 -8.28
CA PRO A 273 1.85 15.57 -9.06
C PRO A 273 3.14 15.43 -8.24
N THR A 274 3.18 15.93 -6.99
CA THR A 274 4.39 15.84 -6.15
C THR A 274 4.74 14.39 -5.76
N ILE A 275 3.76 13.49 -5.73
CA ILE A 275 4.01 12.05 -5.57
C ILE A 275 4.82 11.51 -6.76
N ALA A 276 4.45 11.88 -7.98
CA ALA A 276 5.18 11.48 -9.19
C ALA A 276 6.58 12.14 -9.24
N ASP A 277 6.70 13.41 -8.82
CA ASP A 277 7.99 14.09 -8.69
C ASP A 277 8.93 13.32 -7.75
N ALA A 278 8.45 12.97 -6.55
CA ALA A 278 9.24 12.21 -5.59
C ALA A 278 9.61 10.82 -6.13
N ALA A 279 8.66 10.12 -6.78
CA ALA A 279 8.93 8.84 -7.44
C ALA A 279 10.03 8.96 -8.49
N SER A 280 10.00 10.02 -9.29
CA SER A 280 11.04 10.31 -10.28
C SER A 280 12.42 10.44 -9.64
N GLY A 281 12.55 11.21 -8.56
CA GLY A 281 13.82 11.35 -7.83
C GLY A 281 14.35 10.02 -7.33
N TYR A 282 13.51 9.18 -6.73
CA TYR A 282 13.93 7.88 -6.18
C TYR A 282 14.28 6.87 -7.26
N ILE A 283 13.52 6.82 -8.35
CA ILE A 283 13.80 5.95 -9.50
C ILE A 283 15.11 6.34 -10.16
N HIS A 284 15.39 7.65 -10.33
CA HIS A 284 16.67 8.10 -10.89
C HIS A 284 17.85 7.80 -9.96
N ALA A 285 17.70 7.97 -8.65
CA ALA A 285 18.77 7.73 -7.68
C ALA A 285 19.20 6.25 -7.63
N ILE A 286 18.28 5.31 -7.77
CA ILE A 286 18.55 3.86 -7.78
C ILE A 286 18.95 3.40 -9.20
N GLY A 287 18.29 3.95 -10.22
CA GLY A 287 18.46 3.60 -11.64
C GLY A 287 17.17 3.10 -12.27
N LYS A 288 16.72 3.77 -13.33
CA LYS A 288 15.42 3.49 -13.97
C LYS A 288 15.26 2.03 -14.45
N ASP A 289 16.32 1.45 -14.99
CA ASP A 289 16.30 0.08 -15.54
C ASP A 289 16.33 -1.00 -14.46
N LYS A 290 16.45 -0.62 -13.19
CA LYS A 290 16.51 -1.52 -12.02
C LYS A 290 15.15 -1.77 -11.39
N PHE A 291 14.03 -1.32 -12.00
CA PHE A 291 12.70 -1.44 -11.44
C PHE A 291 11.80 -2.37 -12.24
N LEU A 292 10.96 -3.10 -11.51
CA LEU A 292 9.80 -3.83 -11.99
C LEU A 292 8.61 -3.55 -11.06
N PHE A 293 7.42 -3.46 -11.61
CA PHE A 293 6.22 -3.10 -10.87
C PHE A 293 5.18 -4.19 -10.98
N VAL A 294 4.51 -4.47 -9.86
CA VAL A 294 3.34 -5.37 -9.77
C VAL A 294 2.25 -4.66 -9.00
N ASN A 295 1.08 -4.51 -9.61
CA ASN A 295 -0.12 -3.99 -8.96
C ASN A 295 -1.16 -5.09 -8.79
N TYR A 296 -1.58 -5.32 -7.55
CA TYR A 296 -2.75 -6.13 -7.24
C TYR A 296 -3.97 -5.20 -7.22
N ALA A 297 -4.75 -5.22 -8.29
CA ALA A 297 -6.02 -4.51 -8.42
C ALA A 297 -7.14 -5.39 -7.85
N MET A 298 -7.05 -5.66 -6.55
CA MET A 298 -7.92 -6.51 -5.77
C MET A 298 -8.24 -5.80 -4.45
N ASP A 299 -9.43 -6.01 -3.91
CA ASP A 299 -9.88 -5.35 -2.68
C ASP A 299 -9.73 -3.81 -2.75
N ILE A 300 -10.09 -3.20 -3.89
CA ILE A 300 -9.87 -1.78 -4.21
C ILE A 300 -10.71 -0.88 -3.28
N SER A 301 -10.22 -0.66 -2.08
CA SER A 301 -10.83 0.20 -1.07
C SER A 301 -10.80 1.68 -1.49
N PRO A 302 -11.79 2.51 -1.09
CA PRO A 302 -11.71 3.97 -1.26
C PRO A 302 -10.57 4.60 -0.46
N TRP A 303 -10.07 3.92 0.58
CA TRP A 303 -9.06 4.39 1.50
C TRP A 303 -7.75 3.62 1.36
N CYS A 304 -6.64 4.33 1.62
CA CYS A 304 -5.31 3.77 1.57
C CYS A 304 -5.01 2.85 2.77
N ASP A 305 -4.15 1.85 2.57
CA ASP A 305 -3.63 0.99 3.65
C ASP A 305 -2.83 1.77 4.73
N CYS A 306 -2.60 3.06 4.54
CA CYS A 306 -1.96 3.95 5.51
C CYS A 306 -2.91 4.50 6.58
N VAL A 307 -4.21 4.21 6.51
CA VAL A 307 -5.17 4.46 7.57
C VAL A 307 -5.46 3.16 8.34
N ASN A 308 -5.87 3.28 9.58
CA ASN A 308 -6.08 2.18 10.52
C ASN A 308 -7.48 1.52 10.41
N PHE A 309 -8.15 1.69 9.30
CA PHE A 309 -9.43 1.08 8.95
C PHE A 309 -9.51 0.88 7.43
N HIS A 310 -10.52 0.17 7.00
CA HIS A 310 -10.88 0.05 5.59
C HIS A 310 -12.39 0.14 5.42
N ASP A 311 -12.82 0.30 4.19
CA ASP A 311 -14.23 0.25 3.80
C ASP A 311 -14.40 -0.81 2.71
N ARG A 312 -15.65 -1.08 2.34
CA ARG A 312 -16.00 -1.98 1.24
C ARG A 312 -15.26 -1.56 -0.04
N PRO A 313 -14.70 -2.51 -0.82
CA PRO A 313 -14.11 -2.21 -2.10
C PRO A 313 -15.07 -1.47 -3.04
N LEU A 314 -14.54 -0.58 -3.86
CA LEU A 314 -15.32 0.23 -4.81
C LEU A 314 -15.89 -0.63 -5.94
N VAL A 315 -15.12 -1.60 -6.40
CA VAL A 315 -15.46 -2.52 -7.50
C VAL A 315 -15.05 -3.96 -7.15
N SER A 316 -15.55 -4.93 -7.90
CA SER A 316 -15.08 -6.33 -7.78
C SER A 316 -13.60 -6.42 -8.10
N ASN A 317 -12.93 -7.47 -7.58
CA ASN A 317 -11.54 -7.76 -7.90
C ASN A 317 -11.34 -7.81 -9.41
N ILE A 318 -10.19 -7.30 -9.87
CA ILE A 318 -9.84 -7.21 -11.29
C ILE A 318 -8.78 -8.25 -11.63
N GLY A 319 -7.67 -8.24 -10.91
CA GLY A 319 -6.57 -9.14 -11.12
C GLY A 319 -5.21 -8.54 -10.76
N VAL A 320 -4.17 -9.07 -11.39
CA VAL A 320 -2.78 -8.68 -11.17
C VAL A 320 -2.21 -8.12 -12.46
N PHE A 321 -1.45 -7.04 -12.33
CA PHE A 321 -0.75 -6.37 -13.42
C PHE A 321 0.75 -6.35 -13.15
N ALA A 322 1.58 -6.40 -14.20
CA ALA A 322 3.03 -6.18 -14.10
C ALA A 322 3.57 -5.38 -15.28
N SER A 323 4.54 -4.50 -15.02
CA SER A 323 5.19 -3.68 -16.05
C SER A 323 6.57 -3.21 -15.59
N LYS A 324 7.40 -2.77 -16.55
CA LYS A 324 8.61 -1.95 -16.29
C LYS A 324 8.29 -0.47 -16.12
N ASP A 325 7.06 -0.07 -16.41
CA ASP A 325 6.62 1.32 -16.46
C ASP A 325 5.59 1.60 -15.35
N PRO A 326 5.93 2.45 -14.34
CA PRO A 326 5.05 2.75 -13.22
C PRO A 326 3.84 3.60 -13.61
N VAL A 327 3.93 4.38 -14.68
CA VAL A 327 2.83 5.21 -15.18
C VAL A 327 1.81 4.33 -15.90
N ALA A 328 2.29 3.53 -16.83
CA ALA A 328 1.46 2.64 -17.64
C ALA A 328 0.69 1.62 -16.77
N ILE A 329 1.33 1.03 -15.77
CA ILE A 329 0.69 0.05 -14.89
C ILE A 329 -0.40 0.69 -14.01
N ASP A 330 -0.17 1.90 -13.50
CA ASP A 330 -1.15 2.61 -12.69
C ASP A 330 -2.34 3.05 -13.54
N LEU A 331 -2.08 3.58 -14.75
CA LEU A 331 -3.13 3.95 -15.71
C LEU A 331 -4.00 2.75 -16.09
N ALA A 332 -3.39 1.61 -16.40
CA ALA A 332 -4.11 0.37 -16.70
C ALA A 332 -5.04 -0.08 -15.55
N CYS A 333 -4.59 0.07 -14.29
CA CYS A 333 -5.42 -0.24 -13.12
C CYS A 333 -6.59 0.74 -12.95
N ILE A 334 -6.38 2.04 -13.23
CA ILE A 334 -7.46 3.05 -13.19
C ILE A 334 -8.52 2.71 -14.23
N GLU A 335 -8.13 2.53 -15.48
CA GLU A 335 -9.04 2.24 -16.60
C GLU A 335 -9.79 0.91 -16.39
N ALA A 336 -9.10 -0.13 -15.91
CA ALA A 336 -9.73 -1.39 -15.58
C ALA A 336 -10.74 -1.26 -14.43
N SER A 337 -10.50 -0.36 -13.47
CA SER A 337 -11.44 -0.05 -12.39
C SER A 337 -12.67 0.70 -12.92
N GLU A 338 -12.48 1.67 -13.83
CA GLU A 338 -13.57 2.41 -14.46
C GLU A 338 -14.48 1.53 -15.33
N ALA A 339 -13.90 0.54 -16.00
CA ALA A 339 -14.65 -0.38 -16.85
C ALA A 339 -15.64 -1.28 -16.09
N ARG A 340 -15.57 -1.34 -14.76
CA ARG A 340 -16.45 -2.16 -13.90
C ARG A 340 -17.57 -1.34 -13.27
N ALA A 341 -18.74 -1.95 -13.06
CA ALA A 341 -19.76 -1.40 -12.17
C ALA A 341 -19.26 -1.41 -10.71
N ALA A 342 -19.68 -0.42 -9.93
CA ALA A 342 -19.38 -0.41 -8.51
C ALA A 342 -20.05 -1.58 -7.77
N LEU A 343 -19.46 -1.98 -6.65
CA LEU A 343 -20.13 -2.92 -5.75
C LEU A 343 -21.34 -2.22 -5.10
N PRO A 344 -22.47 -2.91 -4.96
CA PRO A 344 -23.62 -2.38 -4.25
C PRO A 344 -23.25 -1.92 -2.82
N GLU A 345 -23.79 -0.80 -2.38
CA GLU A 345 -23.53 -0.21 -1.06
C GLU A 345 -22.05 0.15 -0.81
N SER A 346 -21.21 0.25 -1.85
CA SER A 346 -19.88 0.83 -1.75
C SER A 346 -19.97 2.36 -1.76
N LYS A 347 -18.89 3.04 -1.35
CA LYS A 347 -18.84 4.52 -1.44
C LYS A 347 -19.05 5.04 -2.86
N ALA A 348 -18.66 4.28 -3.88
CA ALA A 348 -18.91 4.66 -5.26
C ALA A 348 -20.40 4.59 -5.61
N ASP A 349 -21.09 3.58 -5.14
CA ASP A 349 -22.55 3.44 -5.29
C ASP A 349 -23.30 4.51 -4.51
N GLU A 350 -22.97 4.69 -3.23
CA GLU A 350 -23.58 5.71 -2.35
C GLU A 350 -23.45 7.15 -2.91
N PHE A 351 -22.33 7.46 -3.56
CA PHE A 351 -22.07 8.80 -4.08
C PHE A 351 -22.53 9.02 -5.52
N GLY A 352 -23.18 8.02 -6.14
CA GLY A 352 -23.69 8.12 -7.51
C GLY A 352 -22.66 7.91 -8.61
N PHE A 353 -21.52 7.27 -8.29
CA PHE A 353 -20.45 6.90 -9.25
C PHE A 353 -20.42 5.39 -9.48
N GLY A 354 -21.59 4.75 -9.50
CA GLY A 354 -21.75 3.31 -9.65
C GLY A 354 -21.55 2.78 -11.06
N ASP A 355 -21.85 3.56 -12.08
CA ASP A 355 -21.80 3.13 -13.47
C ASP A 355 -20.38 2.98 -14.03
N PRO A 356 -20.14 2.04 -14.96
CA PRO A 356 -18.89 1.98 -15.71
C PRO A 356 -18.58 3.31 -16.43
N GLY A 357 -17.30 3.66 -16.54
CA GLY A 357 -16.83 4.90 -17.17
C GLY A 357 -16.83 6.12 -16.25
N THR A 358 -17.09 5.95 -14.93
CA THR A 358 -17.08 7.06 -13.99
C THR A 358 -15.73 7.22 -13.29
N GLU A 359 -15.26 8.48 -13.09
CA GLU A 359 -14.03 8.81 -12.39
C GLU A 359 -14.17 8.64 -10.87
N ARG A 360 -14.07 7.41 -10.38
CA ARG A 360 -14.31 7.08 -8.97
C ARG A 360 -13.24 7.63 -8.05
N PHE A 361 -11.98 7.51 -8.41
CA PHE A 361 -10.90 7.97 -7.53
C PHE A 361 -10.93 9.49 -7.34
N THR A 362 -11.21 10.25 -8.40
CA THR A 362 -11.44 11.71 -8.30
C THR A 362 -12.59 12.03 -7.36
N ASN A 363 -13.72 11.35 -7.53
CA ASN A 363 -14.99 11.77 -6.91
C ASN A 363 -15.27 11.11 -5.56
N VAL A 364 -14.73 9.92 -5.31
CA VAL A 364 -14.98 9.16 -4.09
C VAL A 364 -13.79 9.22 -3.13
N SER A 365 -12.58 8.96 -3.63
CA SER A 365 -11.40 8.83 -2.77
C SER A 365 -10.72 10.16 -2.48
N SER A 366 -10.61 11.06 -3.48
CA SER A 366 -9.90 12.33 -3.33
C SER A 366 -10.69 13.36 -2.51
N VAL A 367 -10.15 13.77 -1.36
CA VAL A 367 -10.77 14.81 -0.53
C VAL A 367 -10.72 16.19 -1.17
N ALA A 368 -9.74 16.46 -2.01
CA ALA A 368 -9.56 17.75 -2.71
C ALA A 368 -10.09 17.71 -4.16
N LYS A 369 -10.75 16.61 -4.57
CA LYS A 369 -11.25 16.42 -5.94
C LYS A 369 -10.19 16.60 -7.02
N ILE A 370 -8.95 16.18 -6.72
CA ILE A 370 -7.86 16.16 -7.69
C ILE A 370 -8.18 15.07 -8.71
N SER A 371 -7.88 15.34 -9.98
CA SER A 371 -8.07 14.38 -11.06
C SER A 371 -7.25 13.11 -10.84
N GLN A 372 -7.86 11.95 -11.07
CA GLN A 372 -7.19 10.65 -11.00
C GLN A 372 -6.09 10.48 -12.06
N TRP A 373 -6.05 11.31 -13.07
CA TRP A 373 -5.01 11.31 -14.11
C TRP A 373 -3.74 12.06 -13.68
N ALA A 374 -3.81 12.87 -12.62
CA ALA A 374 -2.76 13.83 -12.28
C ALA A 374 -1.41 13.17 -11.95
N GLN A 375 -1.38 12.01 -11.26
CA GLN A 375 -0.12 11.30 -11.00
C GLN A 375 0.49 10.73 -12.29
N CYS A 376 -0.33 10.12 -13.17
CA CYS A 376 0.14 9.55 -14.44
C CYS A 376 0.68 10.64 -15.36
N ASN A 377 -0.04 11.75 -15.54
CA ASN A 377 0.40 12.88 -16.37
C ASN A 377 1.71 13.48 -15.86
N ALA A 378 1.84 13.64 -14.53
CA ALA A 378 3.08 14.13 -13.93
C ALA A 378 4.23 13.11 -14.10
N GLY A 379 3.96 11.81 -13.95
CA GLY A 379 4.97 10.74 -14.15
C GLY A 379 5.49 10.68 -15.60
N GLU A 380 4.63 10.87 -16.57
CA GLU A 380 5.01 10.98 -17.98
C GLU A 380 5.84 12.25 -18.22
N TYR A 381 5.40 13.40 -17.72
CA TYR A 381 6.17 14.64 -17.79
C TYR A 381 7.56 14.51 -17.16
N ASN A 382 7.66 13.82 -16.04
CA ASN A 382 8.92 13.53 -15.34
C ASN A 382 9.81 12.51 -16.08
N GLY A 383 9.32 11.90 -17.16
CA GLY A 383 10.06 10.95 -17.97
C GLY A 383 10.26 9.57 -17.34
N ILE A 384 9.49 9.20 -16.32
CA ILE A 384 9.62 7.89 -15.65
C ILE A 384 8.71 6.80 -16.25
N GLY A 385 7.78 7.17 -17.11
CA GLY A 385 6.89 6.23 -17.79
C GLY A 385 6.15 6.89 -18.93
N SER A 386 5.13 6.21 -19.45
CA SER A 386 4.27 6.67 -20.55
C SER A 386 2.80 6.40 -20.25
N THR A 387 1.94 7.33 -20.67
CA THR A 387 0.49 7.15 -20.67
C THR A 387 0.00 6.34 -21.88
N GLU A 388 0.88 6.03 -22.84
CA GLU A 388 0.59 5.11 -23.93
C GLU A 388 1.08 3.69 -23.60
N TYR A 389 0.19 2.73 -23.57
CA TYR A 389 0.53 1.35 -23.26
C TYR A 389 -0.25 0.32 -24.08
N VAL A 390 0.28 -0.91 -24.12
CA VAL A 390 -0.39 -2.09 -24.67
C VAL A 390 -0.65 -3.06 -23.54
N LEU A 391 -1.92 -3.43 -23.34
CA LEU A 391 -2.29 -4.48 -22.39
C LEU A 391 -2.05 -5.85 -23.04
N VAL A 392 -1.27 -6.69 -22.36
CA VAL A 392 -0.94 -8.05 -22.79
C VAL A 392 -1.56 -9.02 -21.79
N GLU A 393 -2.60 -9.73 -22.20
CA GLU A 393 -3.13 -10.84 -21.39
C GLU A 393 -2.12 -11.98 -21.41
N SER A 394 -1.74 -12.44 -20.21
CA SER A 394 -0.80 -13.55 -20.04
C SER A 394 -1.57 -14.83 -19.73
N GLU A 395 -1.13 -15.93 -20.33
CA GLU A 395 -1.63 -17.26 -20.02
C GLU A 395 -0.97 -17.78 -18.72
N PRO A 396 -1.65 -18.64 -17.95
CA PRO A 396 -1.06 -19.31 -16.79
C PRO A 396 0.21 -20.08 -17.19
N ALA A 397 1.10 -20.27 -16.24
CA ALA A 397 2.27 -21.12 -16.45
C ALA A 397 1.85 -22.58 -16.64
N GLU A 398 2.44 -23.27 -17.64
CA GLU A 398 2.14 -24.67 -17.92
C GLU A 398 2.74 -25.62 -16.88
N GLU A 399 3.83 -25.22 -16.22
CA GLU A 399 4.59 -26.06 -15.29
C GLU A 399 4.37 -25.69 -13.83
N THR A 400 4.35 -26.73 -12.98
CA THR A 400 4.28 -26.63 -11.52
C THR A 400 5.63 -26.25 -10.89
N ASP A 401 6.38 -25.39 -11.51
CA ASP A 401 7.66 -24.86 -11.01
C ASP A 401 7.54 -24.02 -9.72
N PHE A 402 6.33 -23.86 -9.23
CA PHE A 402 5.96 -23.02 -8.12
C PHE A 402 5.71 -23.84 -6.85
N TRP A 403 6.76 -24.47 -6.34
CA TRP A 403 6.66 -25.12 -5.05
C TRP A 403 7.11 -24.17 -3.94
N PHE A 404 6.25 -23.98 -2.96
CA PHE A 404 6.63 -23.25 -1.76
C PHE A 404 7.46 -24.12 -0.83
N PRO A 405 8.52 -23.63 -0.22
CA PRO A 405 8.98 -24.20 1.01
C PRO A 405 7.85 -24.17 2.06
N PRO A 406 7.61 -25.23 2.82
CA PRO A 406 8.40 -26.45 2.94
C PRO A 406 7.97 -27.58 1.99
N TYR A 407 7.17 -27.33 0.99
CA TYR A 407 6.68 -28.34 0.05
C TYR A 407 7.74 -28.65 -0.99
N THR A 408 8.77 -29.37 -0.61
CA THR A 408 9.69 -29.97 -1.58
C THR A 408 9.09 -31.28 -2.11
N PRO A 409 9.35 -31.65 -3.37
CA PRO A 409 8.88 -32.94 -3.93
C PRO A 409 9.23 -34.11 -3.05
N ASP A 410 10.36 -34.08 -2.38
CA ASP A 410 10.81 -35.12 -1.46
C ASP A 410 9.95 -35.25 -0.20
N ASN A 411 9.27 -34.16 0.20
CA ASN A 411 8.37 -34.13 1.36
C ASN A 411 6.94 -34.56 1.02
N VAL A 412 6.49 -34.40 -0.23
CA VAL A 412 5.09 -34.61 -0.61
C VAL A 412 4.78 -36.05 -0.93
N TYR A 413 5.68 -36.83 -1.55
CA TYR A 413 5.36 -38.17 -2.01
C TYR A 413 6.40 -39.25 -1.68
N GLY A 414 7.62 -38.86 -1.34
CA GLY A 414 8.70 -39.86 -1.27
C GLY A 414 8.77 -40.63 0.04
N LYS A 415 8.53 -39.98 1.14
CA LYS A 415 8.90 -40.53 2.45
C LYS A 415 8.02 -40.03 3.60
N VAL A 416 6.87 -39.40 3.33
CA VAL A 416 5.87 -39.30 4.37
C VAL A 416 5.52 -40.71 4.74
N ASN A 417 6.41 -41.14 5.30
CA ASN A 417 6.44 -41.97 6.41
C ASN A 417 5.28 -42.95 6.33
N LYS A 418 5.45 -43.93 5.42
CA LYS A 418 4.71 -45.19 5.57
C LYS A 418 4.74 -45.64 7.03
N GLU A 419 5.80 -45.35 7.75
CA GLU A 419 6.02 -45.66 9.15
C GLU A 419 5.16 -44.78 10.07
N ALA A 420 5.04 -43.47 9.85
CA ALA A 420 4.15 -42.59 10.59
C ALA A 420 2.67 -42.86 10.29
N LEU A 421 2.34 -43.20 9.04
CA LEU A 421 0.99 -43.65 8.68
C LEU A 421 0.65 -45.01 9.29
N ARG A 422 1.64 -45.93 9.40
CA ARG A 422 1.47 -47.21 10.04
C ARG A 422 1.48 -47.14 11.57
N SER A 423 2.06 -46.09 12.16
CA SER A 423 2.04 -45.86 13.61
C SER A 423 0.75 -45.20 14.08
N GLY A 424 -0.07 -44.66 13.19
CA GLY A 424 -1.44 -44.25 13.49
C GLY A 424 -2.28 -45.50 13.74
N ASN A 425 -3.14 -45.46 14.76
CA ASN A 425 -4.07 -46.55 15.08
C ASN A 425 -5.17 -46.64 14.02
N TYR A 426 -4.81 -47.03 12.79
CA TYR A 426 -5.77 -47.32 11.75
C TYR A 426 -6.05 -48.82 11.74
N GLU A 427 -7.28 -49.18 12.00
CA GLU A 427 -7.75 -50.54 11.77
C GLU A 427 -8.19 -50.65 10.29
N PRO A 428 -7.44 -51.39 9.43
CA PRO A 428 -7.80 -51.52 8.03
C PRO A 428 -9.15 -52.21 7.88
N GLY A 429 -10.08 -51.52 7.21
CA GLY A 429 -11.41 -52.08 6.92
C GLY A 429 -12.52 -51.63 7.86
N GLU A 430 -12.23 -50.73 8.83
CA GLU A 430 -13.27 -50.13 9.63
C GLU A 430 -13.99 -49.04 8.79
N TYR A 431 -15.30 -49.13 8.67
CA TYR A 431 -16.12 -48.16 7.95
C TYR A 431 -16.79 -47.23 8.95
N PHE A 432 -16.57 -45.95 8.78
CA PHE A 432 -17.10 -44.88 9.65
C PHE A 432 -18.53 -44.44 9.30
N TYR A 433 -19.20 -45.18 8.40
CA TYR A 433 -20.52 -44.76 7.94
C TYR A 433 -21.60 -45.73 8.36
N ASP A 434 -22.54 -45.27 9.10
CA ASP A 434 -23.89 -45.80 9.12
C ASP A 434 -24.67 -45.28 7.89
N LEU A 435 -25.79 -45.91 7.58
CA LEU A 435 -26.72 -45.38 6.59
C LEU A 435 -27.19 -43.98 7.01
N PRO A 436 -27.30 -43.05 6.07
CA PRO A 436 -27.69 -41.67 6.41
C PRO A 436 -29.04 -41.67 7.09
N ARG A 437 -29.12 -40.98 8.24
CA ARG A 437 -30.37 -40.82 9.03
C ARG A 437 -31.34 -39.80 8.40
N LEU A 438 -30.86 -38.99 7.45
CA LEU A 438 -31.63 -38.10 6.60
C LEU A 438 -31.51 -38.54 5.15
N SER A 439 -32.59 -38.60 4.43
CA SER A 439 -32.57 -38.85 2.99
C SER A 439 -31.92 -37.69 2.24
N PHE A 440 -31.45 -37.94 1.01
CA PHE A 440 -30.93 -36.91 0.13
C PHE A 440 -31.95 -35.74 -0.06
N ALA A 441 -33.22 -36.07 -0.18
CA ALA A 441 -34.26 -35.07 -0.33
C ALA A 441 -34.39 -34.19 0.93
N GLU A 442 -34.35 -34.76 2.13
CA GLU A 442 -34.41 -34.00 3.39
C GLU A 442 -33.18 -33.10 3.58
N LEU A 443 -31.97 -33.53 3.18
CA LEU A 443 -30.78 -32.72 3.25
C LEU A 443 -30.82 -31.51 2.31
N HIS A 444 -31.65 -31.54 1.26
CA HIS A 444 -31.77 -30.46 0.26
C HIS A 444 -32.97 -29.53 0.48
N ILE A 445 -33.74 -29.75 1.54
CA ILE A 445 -34.81 -28.82 1.92
C ILE A 445 -34.18 -27.54 2.50
N LYS A 446 -34.63 -26.38 2.02
CA LYS A 446 -34.21 -25.10 2.59
C LYS A 446 -34.54 -25.05 4.08
N PRO A 447 -33.57 -24.83 4.97
CA PRO A 447 -33.83 -24.71 6.40
C PRO A 447 -34.72 -23.50 6.70
N LYS A 448 -35.36 -23.49 7.87
CA LYS A 448 -36.35 -22.45 8.27
C LYS A 448 -35.77 -21.02 8.30
N GLY A 449 -34.46 -20.86 8.38
CA GLY A 449 -33.82 -19.55 8.38
C GLY A 449 -33.97 -18.78 9.68
N LYS A 450 -33.76 -17.46 9.60
CA LYS A 450 -33.86 -16.53 10.74
C LYS A 450 -35.31 -16.48 11.23
N ILE A 451 -35.50 -16.67 12.54
CA ILE A 451 -36.77 -16.36 13.22
C ILE A 451 -36.71 -14.95 13.79
N ASP A 452 -37.74 -14.15 13.59
CA ASP A 452 -37.91 -12.90 14.32
C ASP A 452 -38.25 -13.24 15.77
N GLU A 453 -37.74 -12.50 16.71
CA GLU A 453 -37.71 -12.66 18.18
C GLU A 453 -38.62 -13.74 18.77
N ILE A 454 -38.05 -14.70 19.50
CA ILE A 454 -38.82 -15.50 20.45
C ILE A 454 -39.25 -14.53 21.54
N SER A 455 -40.56 -14.26 21.67
CA SER A 455 -41.08 -13.59 22.84
C SER A 455 -40.87 -14.53 24.03
N ILE A 456 -39.97 -14.17 24.95
CA ILE A 456 -39.65 -14.94 26.17
C ILE A 456 -40.81 -14.87 27.17
N LEU A 457 -42.01 -14.48 26.77
CA LEU A 457 -43.14 -14.22 27.67
C LEU A 457 -44.26 -15.29 27.65
N ASP A 458 -44.05 -16.40 26.96
CA ASP A 458 -45.09 -17.46 26.90
C ASP A 458 -44.66 -18.79 27.54
N GLU A 459 -43.92 -18.76 28.65
CA GLU A 459 -43.77 -19.89 29.56
C GLU A 459 -44.09 -19.44 31.00
N GLU A 460 -45.41 -19.38 31.34
CA GLU A 460 -45.95 -19.57 32.68
C GLU A 460 -46.88 -20.78 32.72
#